data_e69abc52ea588d40875f394fd5d2edaf
#
_entry.id   e69abc52ea588d40875f394fd5d2edaf
#
_cell.length_a   1.000
_cell.length_b   1.000
_cell.length_c   1.000
_cell.angle_alpha   90.00
_cell.angle_beta   90.00
_cell.angle_gamma   90.00
#
_symmetry.space_group_name_H-M   'P 1'
#
loop_
_entity.id
_entity.type
_entity.pdbx_description
1 polymer ?
#
loop_
_entity_poly.entity_id
_entity_poly.type
_entity_poly.pdbx_seq_one_letter_code
_entity_poly.pdbx_strand_id
1 'polypeptide(L)'
;MKEENKAMCITEDVKNSYKFPFGTEGREMLAGMNEHHAPVTTWTLELMEPQSEDTILDIGCGGGRALKRVSSLVEKGKLYGADYSETSVQCTIEENAADVASGKLTVVQASVSELPFETDMFDKVYSIESYFFWPNLENDIKEILRVLKPGGKVFIASNVQTEALSEEQQSEIEMLHMHIVSSEAFEKLMKDAGYCNVKVYEQDAGRQVCAVGMKPM
;
A
#
# COMPACT_ATOMS: atom_id res chain seq x y z
N MET A 1 31.14 10.10 29.85
CA MET A 1 30.09 10.96 29.29
C MET A 1 29.02 10.02 28.80
N LYS A 2 27.87 10.03 29.45
CA LYS A 2 26.72 9.19 29.08
C LYS A 2 26.03 9.90 27.91
N GLU A 3 26.00 9.26 26.75
CA GLU A 3 25.07 9.67 25.69
C GLU A 3 23.66 9.43 26.21
N GLU A 4 22.96 10.51 26.45
CA GLU A 4 21.54 10.49 26.76
C GLU A 4 20.80 10.06 25.50
N ASN A 5 20.26 8.85 25.52
CA ASN A 5 19.32 8.33 24.56
C ASN A 5 18.08 9.23 24.60
N LYS A 6 18.02 10.19 23.68
CA LYS A 6 16.88 11.09 23.53
C LYS A 6 15.79 10.28 22.85
N ALA A 7 15.04 9.52 23.64
CA ALA A 7 13.76 8.98 23.18
C ALA A 7 12.92 10.17 22.70
N MET A 8 12.79 10.30 21.39
CA MET A 8 11.99 11.36 20.78
C MET A 8 10.56 11.12 21.23
N CYS A 9 10.06 11.99 22.10
CA CYS A 9 8.67 11.97 22.50
C CYS A 9 7.83 12.30 21.25
N ILE A 10 7.37 11.25 20.57
CA ILE A 10 6.53 11.38 19.38
C ILE A 10 5.19 11.95 19.86
N THR A 11 4.88 13.18 19.48
CA THR A 11 3.63 13.84 19.82
C THR A 11 2.46 13.19 19.08
N GLU A 12 1.23 13.40 19.56
CA GLU A 12 0.01 12.86 18.94
C GLU A 12 -0.15 13.34 17.48
N ASP A 13 0.34 14.55 17.18
CA ASP A 13 0.38 15.12 15.81
C ASP A 13 1.32 14.33 14.89
N VAL A 14 2.48 13.89 15.38
CA VAL A 14 3.41 13.05 14.64
C VAL A 14 2.82 11.66 14.39
N LYS A 15 2.13 11.08 15.37
CA LYS A 15 1.42 9.80 15.23
C LYS A 15 0.37 9.85 14.12
N ASN A 16 -0.42 10.91 14.07
CA ASN A 16 -1.41 11.13 13.03
C ASN A 16 -0.77 11.31 11.65
N SER A 17 0.45 11.86 11.59
CA SER A 17 1.16 12.10 10.32
C SER A 17 1.57 10.83 9.57
N TYR A 18 1.79 9.69 10.25
CA TYR A 18 2.04 8.40 9.59
C TYR A 18 0.81 7.89 8.85
N LYS A 19 -0.35 8.00 9.50
CA LYS A 19 -1.63 7.59 8.91
C LYS A 19 -2.17 8.63 7.93
N PHE A 20 -2.01 9.92 8.26
CA PHE A 20 -2.51 11.07 7.49
C PHE A 20 -1.41 12.11 7.35
N PRO A 21 -0.44 11.92 6.44
CA PRO A 21 0.60 12.90 6.20
C PRO A 21 0.00 14.27 5.89
N PHE A 22 0.46 15.33 6.60
CA PHE A 22 -0.07 16.66 6.45
C PHE A 22 1.05 17.71 6.43
N GLY A 23 0.93 18.70 5.54
CA GLY A 23 1.85 19.84 5.47
C GLY A 23 3.30 19.47 5.15
N THR A 24 4.24 20.30 5.58
CA THR A 24 5.69 20.12 5.32
C THR A 24 6.25 18.88 6.02
N GLU A 25 5.88 18.65 7.27
CA GLU A 25 6.34 17.49 8.05
C GLU A 25 5.84 16.17 7.42
N GLY A 26 4.59 16.14 6.94
CA GLY A 26 4.05 14.99 6.20
C GLY A 26 4.80 14.72 4.90
N ARG A 27 5.23 15.75 4.17
CA ARG A 27 6.05 15.61 2.95
C ARG A 27 7.43 15.01 3.24
N GLU A 28 8.10 15.48 4.29
CA GLU A 28 9.41 14.95 4.72
C GLU A 28 9.28 13.49 5.15
N MET A 29 8.21 13.15 5.87
CA MET A 29 7.91 11.79 6.28
C MET A 29 7.68 10.87 5.07
N LEU A 30 6.86 11.27 4.09
CA LEU A 30 6.64 10.51 2.86
C LEU A 30 7.94 10.27 2.08
N ALA A 31 8.85 11.25 2.05
CA ALA A 31 10.16 11.07 1.43
C ALA A 31 10.99 10.00 2.15
N GLY A 32 11.01 10.00 3.49
CA GLY A 32 11.67 8.96 4.29
C GLY A 32 11.05 7.57 4.11
N MET A 33 9.71 7.49 4.10
CA MET A 33 8.98 6.24 3.84
C MET A 33 9.31 5.65 2.48
N ASN A 34 9.40 6.45 1.43
CA ASN A 34 9.76 6.01 0.08
C ASN A 34 11.11 5.27 0.04
N GLU A 35 12.09 5.71 0.83
CA GLU A 35 13.40 5.07 0.95
C GLU A 35 13.31 3.79 1.79
N HIS A 36 12.64 3.86 2.92
CA HIS A 36 12.50 2.73 3.86
C HIS A 36 11.75 1.55 3.23
N HIS A 37 10.70 1.82 2.45
CA HIS A 37 9.86 0.80 1.82
C HIS A 37 10.42 0.28 0.49
N ALA A 38 11.57 0.78 0.01
CA ALA A 38 12.15 0.37 -1.27
C ALA A 38 12.37 -1.16 -1.42
N PRO A 39 12.83 -1.90 -0.38
CA PRO A 39 12.99 -3.36 -0.48
C PRO A 39 11.67 -4.11 -0.68
N VAL A 40 10.66 -3.84 0.16
CA VAL A 40 9.34 -4.49 0.05
C VAL A 40 8.64 -4.11 -1.25
N THR A 41 8.81 -2.85 -1.71
CA THR A 41 8.31 -2.42 -3.02
C THR A 41 8.95 -3.22 -4.15
N THR A 42 10.28 -3.42 -4.12
CA THR A 42 10.98 -4.20 -5.15
C THR A 42 10.42 -5.62 -5.23
N TRP A 43 10.34 -6.27 -4.10
CA TRP A 43 9.82 -7.63 -4.01
C TRP A 43 8.35 -7.75 -4.44
N THR A 44 7.50 -6.80 -4.04
CA THR A 44 6.09 -6.78 -4.47
C THR A 44 5.98 -6.65 -6.00
N LEU A 45 6.78 -5.79 -6.62
CA LEU A 45 6.78 -5.62 -8.07
C LEU A 45 7.30 -6.89 -8.81
N GLU A 46 8.27 -7.60 -8.24
CA GLU A 46 8.71 -8.90 -8.75
C GLU A 46 7.60 -9.95 -8.71
N LEU A 47 6.84 -10.03 -7.60
CA LEU A 47 5.68 -10.91 -7.49
C LEU A 47 4.52 -10.51 -8.41
N MET A 48 4.33 -9.21 -8.60
CA MET A 48 3.24 -8.66 -9.40
C MET A 48 3.47 -8.83 -10.90
N GLU A 49 4.72 -8.82 -11.36
CA GLU A 49 5.09 -8.92 -12.79
C GLU A 49 4.24 -7.99 -13.67
N PRO A 50 4.34 -6.66 -13.53
CA PRO A 50 3.55 -5.72 -14.33
C PRO A 50 3.76 -5.94 -15.83
N GLN A 51 2.67 -5.98 -16.60
CA GLN A 51 2.73 -6.11 -18.05
C GLN A 51 2.55 -4.74 -18.72
N SER A 52 3.10 -4.59 -19.93
CA SER A 52 3.11 -3.33 -20.68
C SER A 52 1.74 -2.67 -20.85
N GLU A 53 0.67 -3.46 -20.92
CA GLU A 53 -0.71 -3.01 -21.22
C GLU A 53 -1.63 -3.02 -19.98
N ASP A 54 -1.11 -3.37 -18.80
CA ASP A 54 -1.91 -3.45 -17.58
C ASP A 54 -2.52 -2.09 -17.17
N THR A 55 -3.73 -2.16 -16.66
CA THR A 55 -4.35 -1.07 -15.90
C THR A 55 -4.17 -1.37 -14.41
N ILE A 56 -3.36 -0.57 -13.72
CA ILE A 56 -2.91 -0.86 -12.35
C ILE A 56 -3.33 0.24 -11.39
N LEU A 57 -3.80 -0.15 -10.19
CA LEU A 57 -4.13 0.75 -9.08
C LEU A 57 -3.17 0.53 -7.90
N ASP A 58 -2.63 1.62 -7.38
CA ASP A 58 -1.92 1.71 -6.10
C ASP A 58 -2.84 2.27 -5.02
N ILE A 59 -3.12 1.52 -3.96
CA ILE A 59 -3.95 1.95 -2.82
C ILE A 59 -3.05 2.31 -1.64
N GLY A 60 -3.18 3.55 -1.17
CA GLY A 60 -2.26 4.16 -0.21
C GLY A 60 -0.96 4.56 -0.91
N CYS A 61 -1.07 5.27 -2.03
CA CYS A 61 0.08 5.57 -2.92
C CYS A 61 1.13 6.51 -2.30
N GLY A 62 0.83 7.16 -1.18
CA GLY A 62 1.76 7.94 -0.35
C GLY A 62 2.55 8.99 -1.15
N GLY A 63 3.88 8.84 -1.19
CA GLY A 63 4.77 9.75 -1.93
C GLY A 63 4.96 9.39 -3.42
N GLY A 64 4.24 8.37 -3.95
CA GLY A 64 4.19 8.07 -5.38
C GLY A 64 5.41 7.34 -5.96
N ARG A 65 6.39 6.94 -5.16
CA ARG A 65 7.62 6.31 -5.64
C ARG A 65 7.39 4.91 -6.22
N ALA A 66 6.46 4.15 -5.66
CA ALA A 66 6.07 2.84 -6.20
C ALA A 66 5.44 3.01 -7.59
N LEU A 67 4.50 3.95 -7.76
CA LEU A 67 3.88 4.28 -9.05
C LEU A 67 4.92 4.69 -10.10
N LYS A 68 5.92 5.48 -9.73
CA LYS A 68 7.00 5.86 -10.65
C LYS A 68 7.79 4.65 -11.16
N ARG A 69 8.03 3.67 -10.31
CA ARG A 69 8.69 2.42 -10.69
C ARG A 69 7.80 1.56 -11.58
N VAL A 70 6.52 1.42 -11.24
CA VAL A 70 5.53 0.70 -12.07
C VAL A 70 5.40 1.35 -13.44
N SER A 71 5.43 2.69 -13.52
CA SER A 71 5.34 3.43 -14.78
C SER A 71 6.43 3.05 -15.77
N SER A 72 7.64 2.75 -15.30
CA SER A 72 8.73 2.31 -16.18
C SER A 72 8.51 0.91 -16.78
N LEU A 73 7.62 0.10 -16.22
CA LEU A 73 7.30 -1.27 -16.63
C LEU A 73 6.02 -1.34 -17.48
N VAL A 74 5.07 -0.44 -17.24
CA VAL A 74 3.79 -0.34 -17.93
C VAL A 74 3.90 0.73 -19.03
N GLU A 75 4.16 0.35 -20.26
CA GLU A 75 4.41 1.30 -21.36
C GLU A 75 3.14 1.86 -21.99
N LYS A 76 2.14 1.02 -22.22
CA LYS A 76 0.91 1.32 -22.96
C LYS A 76 -0.34 1.35 -22.10
N GLY A 77 -0.27 0.78 -20.90
CA GLY A 77 -1.36 0.70 -19.96
C GLY A 77 -1.64 2.01 -19.23
N LYS A 78 -2.47 1.93 -18.20
CA LYS A 78 -2.87 3.08 -17.38
C LYS A 78 -2.57 2.81 -15.92
N LEU A 79 -2.19 3.88 -15.21
CA LEU A 79 -1.88 3.83 -13.79
C LEU A 79 -2.85 4.72 -13.02
N TYR A 80 -3.19 4.25 -11.83
CA TYR A 80 -4.04 4.98 -10.91
C TYR A 80 -3.42 4.93 -9.52
N GLY A 81 -3.50 6.04 -8.79
CA GLY A 81 -3.14 6.12 -7.38
C GLY A 81 -4.33 6.62 -6.58
N ALA A 82 -4.58 6.00 -5.44
CA ALA A 82 -5.58 6.45 -4.48
C ALA A 82 -4.93 6.59 -3.11
N ASP A 83 -5.17 7.70 -2.43
CA ASP A 83 -4.75 7.92 -1.06
C ASP A 83 -5.78 8.76 -0.33
N TYR A 84 -5.96 8.51 0.96
CA TYR A 84 -6.89 9.28 1.77
C TYR A 84 -6.35 10.70 2.08
N SER A 85 -5.03 10.84 2.19
CA SER A 85 -4.35 12.10 2.49
C SER A 85 -4.22 12.98 1.25
N GLU A 86 -4.73 14.20 1.31
CA GLU A 86 -4.52 15.21 0.27
C GLU A 86 -3.01 15.49 0.04
N THR A 87 -2.21 15.51 1.11
CA THR A 87 -0.75 15.71 1.01
C THR A 87 -0.09 14.57 0.23
N SER A 88 -0.47 13.31 0.49
CA SER A 88 0.01 12.15 -0.27
C SER A 88 -0.35 12.25 -1.74
N VAL A 89 -1.60 12.61 -2.05
CA VAL A 89 -2.06 12.83 -3.44
C VAL A 89 -1.21 13.87 -4.14
N GLN A 90 -0.96 15.02 -3.50
CA GLN A 90 -0.13 16.09 -4.08
C GLN A 90 1.33 15.64 -4.28
N CYS A 91 1.92 14.96 -3.31
CA CYS A 91 3.28 14.41 -3.44
C CYS A 91 3.37 13.38 -4.58
N THR A 92 2.38 12.50 -4.71
CA THR A 92 2.31 11.52 -5.80
C THR A 92 2.22 12.21 -7.17
N ILE A 93 1.40 13.27 -7.31
CA ILE A 93 1.28 14.05 -8.56
C ILE A 93 2.61 14.73 -8.90
N GLU A 94 3.27 15.36 -7.92
CA GLU A 94 4.55 16.04 -8.12
C GLU A 94 5.66 15.05 -8.51
N GLU A 95 5.78 13.91 -7.83
CA GLU A 95 6.79 12.86 -8.11
C GLU A 95 6.61 12.28 -9.52
N ASN A 96 5.36 12.21 -10.01
CA ASN A 96 4.98 11.60 -11.29
C ASN A 96 4.44 12.61 -12.31
N ALA A 97 4.87 13.87 -12.24
CA ALA A 97 4.29 14.97 -13.01
C ALA A 97 4.23 14.73 -14.53
N ALA A 98 5.22 14.05 -15.11
CA ALA A 98 5.23 13.73 -16.53
C ALA A 98 4.14 12.71 -16.92
N ASP A 99 3.94 11.68 -16.09
CA ASP A 99 2.91 10.66 -16.33
C ASP A 99 1.50 11.20 -16.11
N VAL A 100 1.33 12.10 -15.15
CA VAL A 100 0.06 12.83 -14.94
C VAL A 100 -0.22 13.76 -16.13
N ALA A 101 0.75 14.53 -16.58
CA ALA A 101 0.59 15.46 -17.71
C ALA A 101 0.27 14.73 -19.03
N SER A 102 0.82 13.51 -19.22
CA SER A 102 0.54 12.70 -20.42
C SER A 102 -0.81 11.93 -20.32
N GLY A 103 -1.48 11.97 -19.17
CA GLY A 103 -2.69 11.19 -18.92
C GLY A 103 -2.44 9.68 -18.76
N LYS A 104 -1.19 9.27 -18.52
CA LYS A 104 -0.82 7.90 -18.18
C LYS A 104 -1.18 7.54 -16.75
N LEU A 105 -1.00 8.47 -15.81
CA LEU A 105 -1.34 8.34 -14.39
C LEU A 105 -2.48 9.28 -14.00
N THR A 106 -3.46 8.73 -13.30
CA THR A 106 -4.52 9.48 -12.60
C THR A 106 -4.38 9.25 -11.10
N VAL A 107 -4.35 10.32 -10.32
CA VAL A 107 -4.29 10.25 -8.84
C VAL A 107 -5.53 10.87 -8.25
N VAL A 108 -6.16 10.18 -7.29
CA VAL A 108 -7.39 10.63 -6.65
C VAL A 108 -7.27 10.59 -5.13
N GLN A 109 -7.92 11.54 -4.46
CA GLN A 109 -8.12 11.45 -3.02
C GLN A 109 -9.33 10.58 -2.73
N ALA A 110 -9.11 9.41 -2.13
CA ALA A 110 -10.18 8.45 -1.84
C ALA A 110 -9.83 7.53 -0.68
N SER A 111 -10.85 7.03 0.02
CA SER A 111 -10.72 5.91 0.93
C SER A 111 -10.77 4.59 0.16
N VAL A 112 -10.01 3.59 0.62
CA VAL A 112 -10.12 2.22 0.12
C VAL A 112 -11.51 1.63 0.32
N SER A 113 -12.27 2.13 1.31
CA SER A 113 -13.65 1.67 1.60
C SER A 113 -14.67 2.11 0.56
N GLU A 114 -14.35 3.12 -0.27
CA GLU A 114 -15.23 3.66 -1.32
C GLU A 114 -14.35 4.21 -2.46
N LEU A 115 -13.92 3.33 -3.35
CA LEU A 115 -13.07 3.68 -4.47
C LEU A 115 -13.89 4.29 -5.61
N PRO A 116 -13.56 5.49 -6.13
CA PRO A 116 -14.32 6.17 -7.17
C PRO A 116 -14.02 5.58 -8.57
N PHE A 117 -13.97 4.25 -8.66
CA PHE A 117 -13.68 3.53 -9.89
C PHE A 117 -14.81 2.55 -10.22
N GLU A 118 -14.95 2.26 -11.50
CA GLU A 118 -15.93 1.29 -11.99
C GLU A 118 -15.59 -0.15 -11.55
N THR A 119 -16.62 -1.00 -11.53
CA THR A 119 -16.43 -2.45 -11.37
C THR A 119 -15.64 -2.99 -12.56
N ASP A 120 -14.75 -3.99 -12.30
CA ASP A 120 -14.01 -4.69 -13.36
C ASP A 120 -13.05 -3.77 -14.16
N MET A 121 -12.40 -2.83 -13.49
CA MET A 121 -11.55 -1.83 -14.15
C MET A 121 -10.07 -2.24 -14.21
N PHE A 122 -9.53 -2.89 -13.17
CA PHE A 122 -8.10 -3.09 -12.99
C PHE A 122 -7.63 -4.52 -13.27
N ASP A 123 -6.51 -4.65 -13.98
CA ASP A 123 -5.82 -5.93 -14.16
C ASP A 123 -5.09 -6.32 -12.89
N LYS A 124 -4.49 -5.31 -12.21
CA LYS A 124 -3.79 -5.49 -10.94
C LYS A 124 -4.09 -4.34 -10.00
N VAL A 125 -4.22 -4.66 -8.73
CA VAL A 125 -4.28 -3.70 -7.62
C VAL A 125 -3.17 -4.06 -6.65
N TYR A 126 -2.46 -3.07 -6.14
CA TYR A 126 -1.50 -3.31 -5.07
C TYR A 126 -1.61 -2.27 -3.96
N SER A 127 -1.13 -2.66 -2.79
CA SER A 127 -0.97 -1.79 -1.64
C SER A 127 0.29 -2.21 -0.90
N ILE A 128 1.13 -1.24 -0.56
CA ILE A 128 2.39 -1.45 0.14
C ILE A 128 2.41 -0.59 1.40
N GLU A 129 2.60 -1.22 2.57
CA GLU A 129 2.71 -0.53 3.86
C GLU A 129 1.50 0.35 4.23
N SER A 130 0.26 -0.03 3.84
CA SER A 130 -0.91 0.80 4.12
C SER A 130 -2.12 0.05 4.70
N TYR A 131 -2.29 -1.25 4.47
CA TYR A 131 -3.49 -2.01 4.81
C TYR A 131 -3.83 -1.95 6.31
N PHE A 132 -2.84 -1.87 7.17
CA PHE A 132 -3.02 -1.84 8.62
C PHE A 132 -3.64 -0.53 9.13
N PHE A 133 -3.78 0.47 8.28
CA PHE A 133 -4.51 1.71 8.55
C PHE A 133 -5.92 1.74 7.95
N TRP A 134 -6.32 0.71 7.21
CA TRP A 134 -7.64 0.70 6.55
C TRP A 134 -8.78 0.67 7.58
N PRO A 135 -9.90 1.36 7.30
CA PRO A 135 -10.99 1.49 8.25
C PRO A 135 -11.69 0.19 8.62
N ASN A 136 -11.86 -0.70 7.63
CA ASN A 136 -12.52 -2.00 7.80
C ASN A 136 -11.98 -3.02 6.81
N LEU A 137 -10.95 -3.75 7.21
CA LEU A 137 -10.21 -4.66 6.34
C LEU A 137 -11.10 -5.66 5.58
N GLU A 138 -12.18 -6.18 6.21
CA GLU A 138 -13.08 -7.12 5.56
C GLU A 138 -13.87 -6.48 4.41
N ASN A 139 -14.38 -5.27 4.61
CA ASN A 139 -15.13 -4.55 3.58
C ASN A 139 -14.20 -3.97 2.52
N ASP A 140 -13.03 -3.49 2.93
CA ASP A 140 -12.05 -2.85 2.06
C ASP A 140 -11.47 -3.87 1.05
N ILE A 141 -11.21 -5.11 1.49
CA ILE A 141 -10.81 -6.21 0.61
C ILE A 141 -11.92 -6.55 -0.42
N LYS A 142 -13.20 -6.47 -0.04
CA LYS A 142 -14.33 -6.67 -0.98
C LYS A 142 -14.45 -5.52 -1.98
N GLU A 143 -14.18 -4.29 -1.55
CA GLU A 143 -14.18 -3.14 -2.46
C GLU A 143 -13.05 -3.25 -3.50
N ILE A 144 -11.87 -3.73 -3.10
CA ILE A 144 -10.79 -4.04 -4.02
C ILE A 144 -11.21 -5.16 -5.00
N LEU A 145 -11.88 -6.20 -4.52
CA LEU A 145 -12.40 -7.27 -5.38
C LEU A 145 -13.39 -6.72 -6.41
N ARG A 146 -14.24 -5.75 -6.05
CA ARG A 146 -15.18 -5.12 -6.95
C ARG A 146 -14.47 -4.47 -8.15
N VAL A 147 -13.43 -3.70 -7.90
CA VAL A 147 -12.73 -2.93 -8.95
C VAL A 147 -11.78 -3.76 -9.79
N LEU A 148 -11.38 -4.95 -9.34
CA LEU A 148 -10.57 -5.89 -10.12
C LEU A 148 -11.40 -6.46 -11.28
N LYS A 149 -10.77 -6.64 -12.46
CA LYS A 149 -11.33 -7.44 -13.55
C LYS A 149 -11.44 -8.91 -13.16
N PRO A 150 -12.36 -9.71 -13.76
CA PRO A 150 -12.29 -11.16 -13.69
C PRO A 150 -10.88 -11.66 -14.10
N GLY A 151 -10.24 -12.49 -13.28
CA GLY A 151 -8.86 -12.92 -13.46
C GLY A 151 -7.80 -11.90 -12.98
N GLY A 152 -8.18 -10.69 -12.63
CA GLY A 152 -7.29 -9.66 -12.08
C GLY A 152 -6.79 -10.03 -10.67
N LYS A 153 -5.66 -9.49 -10.26
CA LYS A 153 -4.97 -9.87 -9.02
C LYS A 153 -4.75 -8.68 -8.10
N VAL A 154 -4.84 -8.93 -6.79
CA VAL A 154 -4.42 -7.99 -5.75
C VAL A 154 -3.14 -8.46 -5.08
N PHE A 155 -2.30 -7.51 -4.68
CA PHE A 155 -1.04 -7.70 -3.95
C PHE A 155 -1.02 -6.75 -2.76
N ILE A 156 -1.07 -7.27 -1.54
CA ILE A 156 -1.05 -6.47 -0.32
C ILE A 156 0.21 -6.83 0.46
N ALA A 157 1.16 -5.93 0.50
CA ALA A 157 2.49 -6.17 1.05
C ALA A 157 2.82 -5.29 2.27
N SER A 158 3.58 -5.85 3.19
CA SER A 158 4.01 -5.18 4.42
C SER A 158 5.32 -5.76 4.96
N ASN A 159 6.08 -4.92 5.68
CA ASN A 159 7.24 -5.32 6.48
C ASN A 159 6.85 -5.77 7.90
N VAL A 160 5.57 -5.75 8.27
CA VAL A 160 5.11 -6.03 9.64
C VAL A 160 4.26 -7.29 9.67
N GLN A 161 4.66 -8.24 10.51
CA GLN A 161 3.92 -9.46 10.83
C GLN A 161 3.65 -9.59 12.32
N THR A 162 2.65 -10.39 12.70
CA THR A 162 2.30 -10.66 14.10
C THR A 162 3.29 -11.60 14.81
N GLU A 163 4.05 -12.42 14.09
CA GLU A 163 4.72 -13.61 14.67
C GLU A 163 6.17 -13.39 15.12
N ALA A 164 6.78 -12.26 14.78
CA ALA A 164 8.19 -12.00 15.10
C ALA A 164 8.46 -10.53 15.48
N LEU A 165 7.51 -9.89 16.14
CA LEU A 165 7.61 -8.48 16.51
C LEU A 165 8.65 -8.27 17.62
N SER A 166 9.59 -7.36 17.40
CA SER A 166 10.43 -6.80 18.47
C SER A 166 9.59 -5.94 19.42
N GLU A 167 10.10 -5.69 20.63
CA GLU A 167 9.43 -4.77 21.58
C GLU A 167 9.23 -3.37 20.98
N GLU A 168 10.16 -2.90 20.15
CA GLU A 168 10.08 -1.62 19.44
C GLU A 168 8.93 -1.62 18.43
N GLN A 169 8.81 -2.68 17.62
CA GLN A 169 7.70 -2.83 16.66
C GLN A 169 6.34 -2.96 17.34
N GLN A 170 6.25 -3.70 18.46
CA GLN A 170 5.02 -3.78 19.25
C GLN A 170 4.60 -2.40 19.76
N SER A 171 5.55 -1.63 20.29
CA SER A 171 5.30 -0.26 20.74
C SER A 171 4.85 0.66 19.60
N GLU A 172 5.42 0.51 18.41
CA GLU A 172 5.03 1.27 17.22
C GLU A 172 3.61 0.92 16.75
N ILE A 173 3.26 -0.36 16.68
CA ILE A 173 1.91 -0.84 16.33
C ILE A 173 0.87 -0.27 17.29
N GLU A 174 1.11 -0.37 18.60
CA GLU A 174 0.22 0.19 19.63
C GLU A 174 0.10 1.71 19.50
N MET A 175 1.22 2.39 19.32
CA MET A 175 1.31 3.83 19.19
C MET A 175 0.55 4.36 17.96
N LEU A 176 0.64 3.66 16.82
CA LEU A 176 0.02 4.05 15.57
C LEU A 176 -1.38 3.46 15.37
N HIS A 177 -1.87 2.66 16.34
CA HIS A 177 -3.14 1.94 16.25
C HIS A 177 -3.27 1.12 14.95
N MET A 178 -2.19 0.39 14.61
CA MET A 178 -2.15 -0.43 13.40
C MET A 178 -2.91 -1.75 13.61
N HIS A 179 -3.69 -2.16 12.62
CA HIS A 179 -4.40 -3.44 12.60
C HIS A 179 -3.58 -4.49 11.84
N ILE A 180 -2.68 -5.18 12.55
CA ILE A 180 -1.85 -6.23 11.96
C ILE A 180 -2.57 -7.58 12.07
N VAL A 181 -2.56 -8.35 10.98
CA VAL A 181 -3.14 -9.70 10.93
C VAL A 181 -2.08 -10.72 10.55
N SER A 182 -2.22 -11.96 11.04
CA SER A 182 -1.32 -13.05 10.66
C SER A 182 -1.52 -13.48 9.20
N SER A 183 -0.54 -14.18 8.65
CA SER A 183 -0.62 -14.72 7.27
C SER A 183 -1.86 -15.60 7.08
N GLU A 184 -2.20 -16.47 8.07
CA GLU A 184 -3.37 -17.31 8.01
C GLU A 184 -4.67 -16.52 8.09
N ALA A 185 -4.72 -15.48 8.93
CA ALA A 185 -5.89 -14.61 9.05
C ALA A 185 -6.09 -13.81 7.74
N PHE A 186 -5.01 -13.36 7.11
CA PHE A 186 -5.07 -12.66 5.83
C PHE A 186 -5.58 -13.57 4.72
N GLU A 187 -5.05 -14.79 4.63
CA GLU A 187 -5.50 -15.80 3.67
C GLU A 187 -6.99 -16.10 3.84
N LYS A 188 -7.45 -16.28 5.08
CA LYS A 188 -8.85 -16.51 5.39
C LYS A 188 -9.73 -15.33 4.99
N LEU A 189 -9.35 -14.10 5.34
CA LEU A 189 -10.07 -12.86 4.99
C LEU A 189 -10.28 -12.74 3.49
N MET A 190 -9.23 -12.97 2.70
CA MET A 190 -9.32 -12.90 1.23
C MET A 190 -10.23 -13.98 0.67
N LYS A 191 -10.16 -15.23 1.17
CA LYS A 191 -11.06 -16.33 0.75
C LYS A 191 -12.51 -16.01 1.09
N ASP A 192 -12.77 -15.52 2.30
CA ASP A 192 -14.12 -15.13 2.74
C ASP A 192 -14.68 -13.95 1.94
N ALA A 193 -13.82 -13.05 1.44
CA ALA A 193 -14.20 -11.96 0.56
C ALA A 193 -14.52 -12.42 -0.88
N GLY A 194 -14.19 -13.66 -1.26
CA GLY A 194 -14.49 -14.23 -2.57
C GLY A 194 -13.30 -14.35 -3.53
N TYR A 195 -12.07 -14.09 -3.08
CA TYR A 195 -10.88 -14.33 -3.91
C TYR A 195 -10.61 -15.83 -4.09
N CYS A 196 -10.10 -16.19 -5.26
CA CYS A 196 -9.54 -17.51 -5.55
C CYS A 196 -8.01 -17.44 -5.67
N ASN A 197 -7.35 -18.61 -5.68
CA ASN A 197 -5.90 -18.74 -5.77
C ASN A 197 -5.14 -17.87 -4.73
N VAL A 198 -5.72 -17.75 -3.54
CA VAL A 198 -5.12 -16.95 -2.45
C VAL A 198 -3.85 -17.61 -1.98
N LYS A 199 -2.78 -16.82 -1.86
CA LYS A 199 -1.50 -17.24 -1.34
C LYS A 199 -0.83 -16.09 -0.61
N VAL A 200 -0.27 -16.35 0.56
CA VAL A 200 0.60 -15.41 1.28
C VAL A 200 2.05 -15.83 1.06
N TYR A 201 2.83 -14.91 0.53
CA TYR A 201 4.27 -15.07 0.36
C TYR A 201 4.99 -14.39 1.52
N GLU A 202 6.08 -14.99 1.95
CA GLU A 202 6.92 -14.50 3.02
C GLU A 202 8.37 -14.52 2.59
N GLN A 203 9.14 -13.51 2.98
CA GLN A 203 10.59 -13.50 2.81
C GLN A 203 11.28 -12.81 4.01
N ASP A 204 12.61 -12.83 4.01
CA ASP A 204 13.45 -12.25 5.05
C ASP A 204 13.08 -12.77 6.46
N ALA A 205 13.03 -14.12 6.58
CA ALA A 205 12.63 -14.82 7.80
C ALA A 205 11.25 -14.40 8.34
N GLY A 206 10.30 -14.14 7.41
CA GLY A 206 8.95 -13.76 7.76
C GLY A 206 8.75 -12.28 8.07
N ARG A 207 9.76 -11.42 7.91
CA ARG A 207 9.63 -9.98 8.15
C ARG A 207 8.90 -9.24 7.05
N GLN A 208 8.82 -9.81 5.85
CA GLN A 208 8.05 -9.25 4.73
C GLN A 208 6.98 -10.23 4.30
N VAL A 209 5.77 -9.76 4.18
CA VAL A 209 4.62 -10.52 3.69
C VAL A 209 4.00 -9.86 2.48
N CYS A 210 3.50 -10.68 1.56
CA CYS A 210 2.66 -10.23 0.47
C CYS A 210 1.50 -11.22 0.29
N ALA A 211 0.29 -10.77 0.61
CA ALA A 211 -0.92 -11.52 0.36
C ALA A 211 -1.39 -11.27 -1.08
N VAL A 212 -1.56 -12.34 -1.83
CA VAL A 212 -1.97 -12.32 -3.23
C VAL A 212 -3.28 -13.08 -3.40
N GLY A 213 -4.24 -12.50 -4.10
CA GLY A 213 -5.49 -13.14 -4.45
C GLY A 213 -5.94 -12.76 -5.85
N MET A 214 -6.76 -13.60 -6.47
CA MET A 214 -7.30 -13.39 -7.81
C MET A 214 -8.82 -13.30 -7.76
N LYS A 215 -9.40 -12.36 -8.53
CA LYS A 215 -10.83 -12.34 -8.75
C LYS A 215 -11.23 -13.54 -9.62
N PRO A 216 -12.25 -14.31 -9.25
CA PRO A 216 -12.76 -15.39 -10.11
C PRO A 216 -13.12 -14.90 -11.52
N MET A 217 -12.98 -15.82 -12.50
CA MET A 217 -13.35 -15.57 -13.90
C MET A 217 -14.86 -15.42 -14.07
#